data_5120ac354119396047593f844bb5fccc
#
_entry.id   5120ac354119396047593f844bb5fccc
#
_cell.length_a   1.000
_cell.length_b   1.000
_cell.length_c   1.000
_cell.angle_alpha   90.00
_cell.angle_beta   90.00
_cell.angle_gamma   90.00
#
_symmetry.space_group_name_H-M   'P 1'
#
loop_
_entity.id
_entity.type
_entity.pdbx_description
1 polymer ?
#
loop_
_entity_poly.entity_id
_entity_poly.type
_entity_poly.pdbx_seq_one_letter_code
_entity_poly.pdbx_strand_id
1 'polypeptide(L)'
;MIEKKRMYSMLTVSTVANFSNAIIPLLPDGVFNPIDSVHSIGSARKAIDEKKYDIVIINKTDDDFGVKFAIDISVNWNAVVLLIVNNDVYTDITGRVTEFGVFTLSRPVSKGTMSTALCWMASARERDHKKEQNEQSAADKLEEIRIINRAKWILIGEMNMTEEQAHKHIEKQAMDMCKSKKEIAESIIKTYT
;
A
#
# COMPACT_ATOMS: atom_id res chain seq x y z
N MET A 1 -23.56 4.80 -9.88
CA MET A 1 -22.70 3.69 -9.38
C MET A 1 -22.22 4.08 -7.99
N ILE A 2 -22.61 3.34 -6.96
CA ILE A 2 -22.12 3.59 -5.60
C ILE A 2 -20.65 3.14 -5.62
N GLU A 3 -19.69 4.05 -5.56
CA GLU A 3 -18.29 3.71 -5.37
C GLU A 3 -18.20 2.86 -4.11
N LYS A 4 -17.75 1.63 -4.25
CA LYS A 4 -17.55 0.71 -3.13
C LYS A 4 -16.44 1.31 -2.26
N LYS A 5 -16.83 1.96 -1.16
CA LYS A 5 -15.89 2.59 -0.22
C LYS A 5 -14.89 1.54 0.22
N ARG A 6 -13.60 1.82 0.02
CA ARG A 6 -12.53 0.89 0.38
C ARG A 6 -12.51 0.69 1.89
N MET A 7 -12.35 -0.53 2.33
CA MET A 7 -12.13 -0.87 3.74
C MET A 7 -10.64 -1.10 3.98
N TYR A 8 -10.13 -0.54 5.07
CA TYR A 8 -8.73 -0.66 5.48
C TYR A 8 -8.58 -1.65 6.61
N SER A 9 -7.60 -2.53 6.52
CA SER A 9 -7.23 -3.45 7.59
C SER A 9 -6.46 -2.70 8.67
N MET A 10 -6.77 -2.98 9.94
CA MET A 10 -6.16 -2.31 11.08
C MET A 10 -5.60 -3.32 12.08
N LEU A 11 -4.39 -3.05 12.59
CA LEU A 11 -3.80 -3.75 13.71
C LEU A 11 -3.66 -2.79 14.90
N THR A 12 -4.14 -3.18 16.06
CA THR A 12 -3.91 -2.44 17.30
C THR A 12 -2.95 -3.23 18.20
N VAL A 13 -1.93 -2.56 18.69
CA VAL A 13 -0.91 -3.11 19.59
C VAL A 13 -0.98 -2.38 20.92
N SER A 14 -1.47 -3.02 21.99
CA SER A 14 -1.61 -2.39 23.29
C SER A 14 -1.58 -3.38 24.43
N THR A 15 -0.84 -3.06 25.49
CA THR A 15 -0.90 -3.80 26.76
C THR A 15 -2.10 -3.43 27.62
N VAL A 16 -2.80 -2.34 27.27
CA VAL A 16 -4.00 -1.89 27.98
C VAL A 16 -5.17 -2.77 27.54
N ALA A 17 -5.78 -3.45 28.50
CA ALA A 17 -6.99 -4.24 28.27
C ALA A 17 -8.09 -3.33 27.67
N ASN A 18 -8.84 -3.85 26.70
CA ASN A 18 -9.95 -3.16 26.05
C ASN A 18 -9.57 -1.90 25.25
N PHE A 19 -8.29 -1.64 24.95
CA PHE A 19 -7.89 -0.49 24.14
C PHE A 19 -8.58 -0.50 22.76
N SER A 20 -8.61 -1.63 22.10
CA SER A 20 -9.27 -1.80 20.80
C SER A 20 -10.77 -1.57 20.90
N ASN A 21 -11.42 -2.07 21.93
CA ASN A 21 -12.85 -1.84 22.18
C ASN A 21 -13.18 -0.35 22.41
N ALA A 22 -12.23 0.42 22.95
CA ALA A 22 -12.39 1.86 23.11
C ALA A 22 -12.21 2.64 21.80
N ILE A 23 -11.44 2.11 20.84
CA ILE A 23 -11.21 2.73 19.54
C ILE A 23 -12.34 2.41 18.54
N ILE A 24 -12.86 1.19 18.53
CA ILE A 24 -13.87 0.73 17.57
C ILE A 24 -15.06 1.71 17.47
N PRO A 25 -15.65 2.23 18.54
CA PRO A 25 -16.76 3.18 18.45
C PRO A 25 -16.38 4.57 17.89
N LEU A 26 -15.09 4.85 17.73
CA LEU A 26 -14.59 6.12 17.19
C LEU A 26 -14.27 6.02 15.70
N LEU A 27 -14.30 4.82 15.14
CA LEU A 27 -14.02 4.57 13.74
C LEU A 27 -15.19 5.02 12.87
N PRO A 28 -14.94 5.66 11.73
CA PRO A 28 -15.96 5.89 10.72
C PRO A 28 -16.56 4.57 10.23
N ASP A 29 -17.89 4.51 10.12
CA ASP A 29 -18.62 3.32 9.70
C ASP A 29 -18.14 2.81 8.33
N GLY A 30 -17.87 1.50 8.26
CA GLY A 30 -17.50 0.82 7.03
C GLY A 30 -16.15 1.23 6.41
N VAL A 31 -15.28 1.90 7.18
CA VAL A 31 -13.94 2.29 6.72
C VAL A 31 -12.87 1.28 7.11
N PHE A 32 -13.02 0.62 8.27
CA PHE A 32 -12.02 -0.30 8.81
C PHE A 32 -12.58 -1.71 9.00
N ASN A 33 -11.99 -2.67 8.31
CA ASN A 33 -12.29 -4.10 8.45
C ASN A 33 -11.25 -4.94 7.68
N PRO A 34 -10.64 -5.96 8.28
CA PRO A 34 -10.74 -6.39 9.69
C PRO A 34 -9.93 -5.51 10.65
N ILE A 35 -10.28 -5.61 11.93
CA ILE A 35 -9.56 -4.97 13.03
C ILE A 35 -9.03 -6.07 13.94
N ASP A 36 -7.71 -6.25 13.92
CA ASP A 36 -7.04 -7.22 14.78
C ASP A 36 -6.36 -6.54 15.96
N SER A 37 -6.22 -7.26 17.07
CA SER A 37 -5.65 -6.75 18.32
C SER A 37 -4.63 -7.69 18.88
N VAL A 38 -3.48 -7.15 19.27
CA VAL A 38 -2.41 -7.89 19.94
C VAL A 38 -1.87 -7.13 21.13
N HIS A 39 -1.28 -7.86 22.09
CA HIS A 39 -0.86 -7.29 23.38
C HIS A 39 0.66 -7.06 23.49
N SER A 40 1.44 -7.46 22.48
CA SER A 40 2.89 -7.31 22.50
C SER A 40 3.45 -7.01 21.10
N ILE A 41 4.62 -6.39 21.04
CA ILE A 41 5.34 -6.17 19.80
C ILE A 41 5.73 -7.49 19.13
N GLY A 42 6.10 -8.52 19.91
CA GLY A 42 6.40 -9.84 19.36
C GLY A 42 5.20 -10.49 18.67
N SER A 43 4.00 -10.36 19.24
CA SER A 43 2.76 -10.82 18.62
C SER A 43 2.38 -9.96 17.41
N ALA A 44 2.64 -8.64 17.47
CA ALA A 44 2.41 -7.74 16.35
C ALA A 44 3.29 -8.08 15.14
N ARG A 45 4.56 -8.39 15.38
CA ARG A 45 5.51 -8.80 14.32
C ARG A 45 5.03 -10.06 13.62
N LYS A 46 4.62 -11.09 14.37
CA LYS A 46 4.03 -12.31 13.79
C LYS A 46 2.77 -12.01 12.96
N ALA A 47 1.87 -11.18 13.49
CA ALA A 47 0.65 -10.82 12.77
C ALA A 47 0.94 -10.09 11.44
N ILE A 48 1.95 -9.22 11.41
CA ILE A 48 2.36 -8.49 10.22
C ILE A 48 3.07 -9.40 9.20
N ASP A 49 3.84 -10.37 9.66
CA ASP A 49 4.47 -11.37 8.78
C ASP A 49 3.44 -12.27 8.09
N GLU A 50 2.33 -12.58 8.79
CA GLU A 50 1.24 -13.40 8.26
C GLU A 50 0.28 -12.62 7.35
N LYS A 51 0.08 -11.32 7.61
CA LYS A 51 -0.92 -10.51 6.93
C LYS A 51 -0.51 -9.04 6.85
N LYS A 52 -0.72 -8.42 5.70
CA LYS A 52 -0.52 -6.98 5.53
C LYS A 52 -1.65 -6.19 6.20
N TYR A 53 -1.29 -5.13 6.90
CA TYR A 53 -2.21 -4.16 7.47
C TYR A 53 -2.02 -2.80 6.82
N ASP A 54 -3.11 -2.10 6.59
CA ASP A 54 -3.09 -0.73 6.06
C ASP A 54 -2.74 0.29 7.14
N ILE A 55 -3.21 0.03 8.37
CA ILE A 55 -3.04 0.93 9.51
C ILE A 55 -2.60 0.13 10.73
N VAL A 56 -1.61 0.65 11.45
CA VAL A 56 -1.13 0.07 12.70
C VAL A 56 -1.14 1.13 13.80
N ILE A 57 -1.82 0.85 14.90
CA ILE A 57 -1.86 1.73 16.07
C ILE A 57 -1.09 1.08 17.22
N ILE A 58 -0.04 1.73 17.69
CA ILE A 58 0.83 1.24 18.75
C ILE A 58 0.60 2.10 20.00
N ASN A 59 0.00 1.48 21.02
CA ASN A 59 -0.25 2.09 22.31
C ASN A 59 0.57 1.37 23.40
N LYS A 60 1.87 1.24 23.14
CA LYS A 60 2.83 0.65 24.09
C LYS A 60 4.18 1.29 23.84
N THR A 61 4.48 2.36 24.54
CA THR A 61 5.71 3.05 24.22
C THR A 61 6.23 3.89 25.36
N ASP A 62 6.94 3.22 26.19
CA ASP A 62 7.88 3.85 27.12
C ASP A 62 9.30 3.35 26.85
N ASP A 63 9.49 2.58 25.76
CA ASP A 63 10.78 2.02 25.37
C ASP A 63 11.13 2.28 23.88
N ASP A 64 12.41 2.36 23.59
CA ASP A 64 12.96 2.48 22.24
C ASP A 64 12.52 1.35 21.28
N PHE A 65 12.03 0.22 21.83
CA PHE A 65 11.64 -0.93 21.04
C PHE A 65 10.35 -0.66 20.26
N GLY A 66 9.38 0.02 20.91
CA GLY A 66 8.14 0.45 20.26
C GLY A 66 8.37 1.48 19.17
N VAL A 67 9.28 2.42 19.39
CA VAL A 67 9.67 3.43 18.41
C VAL A 67 10.32 2.80 17.18
N LYS A 68 11.32 1.92 17.39
CA LYS A 68 11.98 1.20 16.29
C LYS A 68 11.00 0.34 15.50
N PHE A 69 10.08 -0.32 16.17
CA PHE A 69 9.04 -1.13 15.54
C PHE A 69 8.09 -0.27 14.69
N ALA A 70 7.69 0.91 15.18
CA ALA A 70 6.86 1.84 14.43
C ALA A 70 7.53 2.31 13.13
N ILE A 71 8.83 2.66 13.21
CA ILE A 71 9.62 3.05 12.04
C ILE A 71 9.75 1.89 11.06
N ASP A 72 10.10 0.69 11.54
CA ASP A 72 10.25 -0.51 10.72
C ASP A 72 8.97 -0.79 9.91
N ILE A 73 7.80 -0.74 10.56
CA ILE A 73 6.53 -0.96 9.88
C ILE A 73 6.22 0.13 8.86
N SER A 74 6.45 1.39 9.19
CA SER A 74 6.18 2.50 8.28
C SER A 74 7.03 2.40 7.01
N VAL A 75 8.31 2.06 7.15
CA VAL A 75 9.27 2.04 6.04
C VAL A 75 9.16 0.75 5.21
N ASN A 76 9.10 -0.41 5.87
CA ASN A 76 9.25 -1.70 5.18
C ASN A 76 7.92 -2.36 4.81
N TRP A 77 6.82 -1.99 5.48
CA TRP A 77 5.51 -2.62 5.27
C TRP A 77 4.47 -1.69 4.64
N ASN A 78 4.86 -0.44 4.41
CA ASN A 78 4.01 0.59 3.79
C ASN A 78 2.65 0.76 4.48
N ALA A 79 2.63 0.61 5.80
CA ALA A 79 1.46 0.84 6.62
C ALA A 79 1.49 2.25 7.23
N VAL A 80 0.33 2.87 7.36
CA VAL A 80 0.21 4.13 8.11
C VAL A 80 0.23 3.82 9.58
N VAL A 81 1.22 4.35 10.30
CA VAL A 81 1.47 4.04 11.72
C VAL A 81 1.11 5.21 12.62
N LEU A 82 0.37 4.92 13.70
CA LEU A 82 0.12 5.83 14.81
C LEU A 82 0.80 5.32 16.08
N LEU A 83 1.64 6.14 16.66
CA LEU A 83 2.34 5.87 17.90
C LEU A 83 1.74 6.74 19.02
N ILE A 84 1.27 6.13 20.11
CA ILE A 84 0.72 6.85 21.27
C ILE A 84 1.71 6.78 22.41
N VAL A 85 2.26 7.91 22.79
CA VAL A 85 3.36 8.05 23.75
C VAL A 85 2.98 8.87 24.97
N ASN A 86 3.76 8.81 26.03
CA ASN A 86 3.59 9.69 27.17
C ASN A 86 4.00 11.12 26.83
N ASN A 87 3.40 12.08 27.49
CA ASN A 87 3.61 13.50 27.19
C ASN A 87 5.04 13.98 27.45
N ASP A 88 5.72 13.41 28.43
CA ASP A 88 7.11 13.72 28.80
C ASP A 88 8.14 13.39 27.70
N VAL A 89 7.89 12.36 26.92
CA VAL A 89 8.76 11.92 25.81
C VAL A 89 8.22 12.28 24.42
N TYR A 90 7.07 12.94 24.33
CA TYR A 90 6.36 13.22 23.08
C TYR A 90 7.20 14.00 22.09
N THR A 91 7.82 15.10 22.51
CA THR A 91 8.61 15.97 21.61
C THR A 91 9.84 15.27 21.04
N ASP A 92 10.55 14.51 21.89
CA ASP A 92 11.72 13.74 21.48
C ASP A 92 11.34 12.65 20.48
N ILE A 93 10.36 11.83 20.82
CA ILE A 93 9.91 10.73 19.94
C ILE A 93 9.35 11.28 18.63
N THR A 94 8.52 12.32 18.66
CA THR A 94 7.97 12.94 17.45
C THR A 94 9.08 13.42 16.52
N GLY A 95 10.11 14.09 17.06
CA GLY A 95 11.28 14.52 16.27
C GLY A 95 11.99 13.36 15.57
N ARG A 96 12.07 12.21 16.22
CA ARG A 96 12.74 11.00 15.70
C ARG A 96 11.94 10.23 14.65
N VAL A 97 10.62 10.26 14.70
CA VAL A 97 9.77 9.38 13.86
C VAL A 97 9.06 10.08 12.71
N THR A 98 9.00 11.42 12.74
CA THR A 98 8.27 12.21 11.73
C THR A 98 8.84 12.01 10.32
N GLU A 99 10.16 11.96 10.17
CA GLU A 99 10.81 11.75 8.87
C GLU A 99 10.46 10.38 8.24
N PHE A 100 10.08 9.41 9.07
CA PHE A 100 9.64 8.07 8.62
C PHE A 100 8.13 7.98 8.39
N GLY A 101 7.39 9.09 8.46
CA GLY A 101 5.95 9.15 8.22
C GLY A 101 5.08 8.57 9.34
N VAL A 102 5.63 8.38 10.55
CA VAL A 102 4.88 7.90 11.71
C VAL A 102 4.13 9.04 12.39
N PHE A 103 2.82 8.91 12.53
CA PHE A 103 2.00 9.82 13.30
C PHE A 103 2.19 9.59 14.80
N THR A 104 2.17 10.66 15.59
CA THR A 104 2.30 10.57 17.04
C THR A 104 1.18 11.29 17.77
N LEU A 105 0.71 10.74 18.87
CA LEU A 105 -0.19 11.40 19.83
C LEU A 105 0.34 11.26 21.24
N SER A 106 0.22 12.31 22.03
CA SER A 106 0.56 12.27 23.47
C SER A 106 -0.63 11.86 24.32
N ARG A 107 -0.39 11.07 25.38
CA ARG A 107 -1.41 10.78 26.41
C ARG A 107 -1.61 11.96 27.36
N PRO A 108 -2.83 12.16 27.86
CA PRO A 108 -4.07 11.44 27.56
C PRO A 108 -4.69 11.83 26.22
N VAL A 109 -5.16 10.85 25.44
CA VAL A 109 -5.78 11.09 24.13
C VAL A 109 -7.29 11.24 24.31
N SER A 110 -7.85 12.38 23.88
CA SER A 110 -9.30 12.58 23.88
C SER A 110 -9.96 11.78 22.75
N LYS A 111 -11.26 11.47 22.92
CA LYS A 111 -12.05 10.82 21.86
C LYS A 111 -12.04 11.61 20.55
N GLY A 112 -12.17 12.93 20.62
CA GLY A 112 -12.14 13.81 19.46
C GLY A 112 -10.78 13.78 18.75
N THR A 113 -9.68 13.87 19.50
CA THR A 113 -8.32 13.78 18.94
C THR A 113 -8.09 12.43 18.25
N MET A 114 -8.51 11.33 18.89
CA MET A 114 -8.38 9.99 18.30
C MET A 114 -9.20 9.87 17.02
N SER A 115 -10.47 10.29 17.03
CA SER A 115 -11.31 10.25 15.84
C SER A 115 -10.72 11.06 14.67
N THR A 116 -10.19 12.25 14.96
CA THR A 116 -9.52 13.09 13.94
C THR A 116 -8.27 12.40 13.39
N ALA A 117 -7.44 11.82 14.25
CA ALA A 117 -6.25 11.09 13.82
C ALA A 117 -6.61 9.90 12.92
N LEU A 118 -7.64 9.13 13.27
CA LEU A 118 -8.11 8.00 12.45
C LEU A 118 -8.60 8.45 11.06
N CYS A 119 -9.26 9.59 10.97
CA CYS A 119 -9.65 10.17 9.69
C CYS A 119 -8.43 10.58 8.84
N TRP A 120 -7.41 11.19 9.47
CA TRP A 120 -6.17 11.55 8.77
C TRP A 120 -5.40 10.32 8.30
N MET A 121 -5.32 9.27 9.13
CA MET A 121 -4.68 8.01 8.74
C MET A 121 -5.37 7.34 7.54
N ALA A 122 -6.70 7.29 7.54
CA ALA A 122 -7.46 6.78 6.41
C ALA A 122 -7.20 7.60 5.13
N SER A 123 -7.14 8.93 5.25
CA SER A 123 -6.84 9.82 4.14
C SER A 123 -5.40 9.67 3.63
N ALA A 124 -4.44 9.48 4.54
CA ALA A 124 -3.05 9.21 4.19
C ALA A 124 -2.93 7.88 3.43
N ARG A 125 -3.55 6.82 3.93
CA ARG A 125 -3.53 5.50 3.29
C ARG A 125 -4.19 5.51 1.91
N GLU A 126 -5.30 6.24 1.76
CA GLU A 126 -5.95 6.41 0.45
C GLU A 126 -5.03 7.10 -0.57
N ARG A 127 -4.28 8.11 -0.14
CA ARG A 127 -3.29 8.79 -0.98
C ARG A 127 -2.16 7.84 -1.40
N ASP A 128 -1.65 7.04 -0.46
CA ASP A 128 -0.58 6.08 -0.73
C ASP A 128 -1.05 4.99 -1.70
N HIS A 129 -2.27 4.48 -1.53
CA HIS A 129 -2.86 3.54 -2.49
C HIS A 129 -3.00 4.10 -3.90
N LYS A 130 -3.43 5.35 -4.04
CA LYS A 130 -3.51 6.00 -5.35
C LYS A 130 -2.14 6.12 -6.00
N LYS A 131 -1.11 6.41 -5.21
CA LYS A 131 0.27 6.46 -5.67
C LYS A 131 0.75 5.08 -6.13
N GLU A 132 0.55 4.04 -5.31
CA GLU A 132 0.86 2.64 -5.65
C GLU A 132 0.19 2.20 -6.96
N GLN A 133 -1.10 2.51 -7.14
CA GLN A 133 -1.84 2.19 -8.36
C GLN A 133 -1.28 2.91 -9.59
N ASN A 134 -0.90 4.17 -9.45
CA ASN A 134 -0.29 4.93 -10.54
C ASN A 134 1.08 4.38 -10.92
N GLU A 135 1.91 4.03 -9.95
CA GLU A 135 3.23 3.42 -10.17
C GLU A 135 3.10 2.05 -10.84
N GLN A 136 2.17 1.21 -10.37
CA GLN A 136 1.90 -0.08 -11.00
C GLN A 136 1.41 0.09 -12.44
N SER A 137 0.47 1.00 -12.69
CA SER A 137 -0.02 1.28 -14.04
C SER A 137 1.08 1.80 -14.98
N ALA A 138 2.03 2.59 -14.47
CA ALA A 138 3.18 3.04 -15.25
C ALA A 138 4.15 1.90 -15.55
N ALA A 139 4.42 1.03 -14.59
CA ALA A 139 5.26 -0.16 -14.77
C ALA A 139 4.65 -1.13 -15.81
N ASP A 140 3.33 -1.38 -15.72
CA ASP A 140 2.62 -2.24 -16.66
C ASP A 140 2.67 -1.70 -18.10
N LYS A 141 2.53 -0.36 -18.28
CA LYS A 141 2.67 0.29 -19.58
C LYS A 141 4.08 0.18 -20.16
N LEU A 142 5.11 0.33 -19.32
CA LEU A 142 6.49 0.17 -19.76
C LEU A 142 6.78 -1.27 -20.20
N GLU A 143 6.26 -2.25 -19.48
CA GLU A 143 6.40 -3.66 -19.84
C GLU A 143 5.66 -3.97 -21.16
N GLU A 144 4.45 -3.44 -21.34
CA GLU A 144 3.72 -3.56 -22.61
C GLU A 144 4.52 -3.00 -23.80
N ILE A 145 5.12 -1.80 -23.64
CA ILE A 145 5.97 -1.20 -24.67
C ILE A 145 7.18 -2.10 -24.99
N ARG A 146 7.82 -2.68 -23.98
CA ARG A 146 8.96 -3.60 -24.17
C ARG A 146 8.56 -4.84 -24.97
N ILE A 147 7.44 -5.46 -24.62
CA ILE A 147 6.92 -6.65 -25.29
C ILE A 147 6.58 -6.33 -26.74
N ILE A 148 5.89 -5.23 -27.02
CA ILE A 148 5.54 -4.80 -28.37
C ILE A 148 6.80 -4.50 -29.20
N ASN A 149 7.79 -3.81 -28.63
CA ASN A 149 9.04 -3.53 -29.33
C ASN A 149 9.83 -4.80 -29.63
N ARG A 150 9.87 -5.77 -28.70
CA ARG A 150 10.51 -7.07 -28.96
C ARG A 150 9.84 -7.81 -30.12
N ALA A 151 8.50 -7.83 -30.17
CA ALA A 151 7.77 -8.42 -31.29
C ALA A 151 8.04 -7.69 -32.63
N LYS A 152 8.10 -6.35 -32.61
CA LYS A 152 8.49 -5.58 -33.80
C LYS A 152 9.89 -5.97 -34.34
N TRP A 153 10.87 -6.08 -33.43
CA TRP A 153 12.23 -6.51 -33.86
C TRP A 153 12.25 -7.90 -34.46
N ILE A 154 11.44 -8.84 -33.97
CA ILE A 154 11.30 -10.16 -34.57
C ILE A 154 10.70 -10.06 -35.98
N LEU A 155 9.62 -9.29 -36.18
CA LEU A 155 9.00 -9.11 -37.50
C LEU A 155 9.94 -8.43 -38.47
N ILE A 156 10.75 -7.47 -38.03
CA ILE A 156 11.77 -6.82 -38.83
C ILE A 156 12.85 -7.83 -39.26
N GLY A 157 13.36 -8.64 -38.35
CA GLY A 157 14.42 -9.61 -38.59
C GLY A 157 13.96 -10.79 -39.46
N GLU A 158 12.84 -11.42 -39.09
CA GLU A 158 12.36 -12.65 -39.72
C GLU A 158 11.53 -12.42 -41.00
N MET A 159 10.80 -11.32 -41.06
CA MET A 159 9.87 -11.02 -42.17
C MET A 159 10.32 -9.84 -43.06
N ASN A 160 11.50 -9.30 -42.81
CA ASN A 160 12.04 -8.13 -43.53
C ASN A 160 11.07 -6.92 -43.57
N MET A 161 10.28 -6.73 -42.52
CA MET A 161 9.37 -5.59 -42.43
C MET A 161 10.13 -4.32 -42.03
N THR A 162 9.62 -3.16 -42.44
CA THR A 162 10.02 -1.89 -41.82
C THR A 162 9.39 -1.76 -40.46
N GLU A 163 9.89 -0.85 -39.61
CA GLU A 163 9.29 -0.61 -38.29
C GLU A 163 7.81 -0.22 -38.39
N GLU A 164 7.46 0.63 -39.35
CA GLU A 164 6.09 1.04 -39.62
C GLU A 164 5.20 -0.12 -40.05
N GLN A 165 5.71 -1.01 -40.86
CA GLN A 165 5.00 -2.22 -41.31
C GLN A 165 4.79 -3.18 -40.13
N ALA A 166 5.80 -3.41 -39.32
CA ALA A 166 5.71 -4.24 -38.14
C ALA A 166 4.69 -3.70 -37.10
N HIS A 167 4.70 -2.38 -36.91
CA HIS A 167 3.71 -1.73 -36.02
C HIS A 167 2.27 -1.92 -36.56
N LYS A 168 2.03 -1.60 -37.82
CA LYS A 168 0.71 -1.77 -38.47
C LYS A 168 0.26 -3.25 -38.50
N HIS A 169 1.20 -4.17 -38.63
CA HIS A 169 0.91 -5.61 -38.60
C HIS A 169 0.35 -6.04 -37.21
N ILE A 170 1.01 -5.61 -36.13
CA ILE A 170 0.54 -5.89 -34.77
C ILE A 170 -0.83 -5.24 -34.52
N GLU A 171 -1.02 -3.98 -34.92
CA GLU A 171 -2.30 -3.29 -34.78
C GLU A 171 -3.44 -3.98 -35.54
N LYS A 172 -3.20 -4.35 -36.81
CA LYS A 172 -4.19 -5.03 -37.60
C LYS A 172 -4.59 -6.37 -37.00
N GLN A 173 -3.62 -7.20 -36.57
CA GLN A 173 -3.91 -8.47 -35.92
C GLN A 173 -4.67 -8.28 -34.62
N ALA A 174 -4.34 -7.26 -33.83
CA ALA A 174 -5.07 -6.94 -32.59
C ALA A 174 -6.56 -6.62 -32.86
N MET A 175 -6.82 -5.85 -33.92
CA MET A 175 -8.19 -5.53 -34.37
C MET A 175 -8.92 -6.78 -34.91
N ASP A 176 -8.28 -7.53 -35.80
CA ASP A 176 -8.88 -8.69 -36.44
C ASP A 176 -9.22 -9.82 -35.48
N MET A 177 -8.40 -9.99 -34.43
CA MET A 177 -8.60 -11.01 -33.39
C MET A 177 -9.31 -10.50 -32.13
N CYS A 178 -9.69 -9.23 -32.08
CA CYS A 178 -10.27 -8.59 -30.86
C CYS A 178 -9.41 -8.80 -29.61
N LYS A 179 -8.09 -8.72 -29.74
CA LYS A 179 -7.10 -8.89 -28.67
C LYS A 179 -6.32 -7.61 -28.42
N SER A 180 -5.66 -7.51 -27.28
CA SER A 180 -4.73 -6.41 -27.00
C SER A 180 -3.46 -6.53 -27.86
N LYS A 181 -2.80 -5.40 -28.14
CA LYS A 181 -1.49 -5.40 -28.83
C LYS A 181 -0.44 -6.21 -28.09
N LYS A 182 -0.50 -6.24 -26.74
CA LYS A 182 0.36 -7.05 -25.89
C LYS A 182 0.20 -8.53 -26.16
N GLU A 183 -1.05 -9.03 -26.17
CA GLU A 183 -1.34 -10.46 -26.44
C GLU A 183 -0.88 -10.89 -27.84
N ILE A 184 -1.04 -10.04 -28.85
CA ILE A 184 -0.53 -10.30 -30.20
C ILE A 184 1.00 -10.34 -30.20
N ALA A 185 1.65 -9.37 -29.54
CA ALA A 185 3.09 -9.31 -29.45
C ALA A 185 3.67 -10.54 -28.72
N GLU A 186 3.06 -10.98 -27.64
CA GLU A 186 3.42 -12.22 -26.90
C GLU A 186 3.27 -13.46 -27.81
N SER A 187 2.21 -13.52 -28.61
CA SER A 187 1.98 -14.61 -29.55
C SER A 187 3.09 -14.65 -30.65
N ILE A 188 3.46 -13.50 -31.19
CA ILE A 188 4.55 -13.38 -32.14
C ILE A 188 5.87 -13.85 -31.52
N ILE A 189 6.21 -13.36 -30.34
CA ILE A 189 7.43 -13.76 -29.64
C ILE A 189 7.45 -15.28 -29.44
N LYS A 190 6.35 -15.88 -29.01
CA LYS A 190 6.26 -17.33 -28.77
C LYS A 190 6.40 -18.15 -30.05
N THR A 191 6.03 -17.60 -31.20
CA THR A 191 6.09 -18.32 -32.50
C THR A 191 7.51 -18.38 -33.03
N TYR A 192 8.35 -17.39 -32.73
CA TYR A 192 9.70 -17.25 -33.27
C TYR A 192 10.82 -17.47 -32.21
N THR A 193 10.48 -17.85 -31.00
CA THR A 193 11.45 -18.23 -29.94
C THR A 193 11.32 -19.69 -29.60
#